data_31201617fcf5b08a545540bdce0eb111
#
_entry.id   31201617fcf5b08a545540bdce0eb111
#
_cell.length_a   1.000
_cell.length_b   1.000
_cell.length_c   1.000
_cell.angle_alpha   90.00
_cell.angle_beta   90.00
_cell.angle_gamma   90.00
#
_symmetry.space_group_name_H-M   'P 1'
#
loop_
_entity.id
_entity.type
_entity.pdbx_description
1 polymer ?
#
loop_
_entity_poly.entity_id
_entity_poly.type
_entity_poly.pdbx_seq_one_letter_code
_entity_poly.pdbx_strand_id
1 'polypeptide(L)'
;MKKLRWGVIGAGGIADRRTIPGMMLAKNAELIAVMDINAEQVEKIRQKYGAKRGYTKEEDLLADPEVDAVYIATPIVLHAKQAKLAADYGKDILIEKPLAMTSDEGQEVIEYCEHKGVKIAAGFMMRFGSHVMSMKKAIAEGKIGTVVSGYSQFTLWLPYEPGNWRQCKAKAGGGAMMDLSVHTIDLMEYITGMRVTEVASMNEKIAFPEPQYDVEDTSTILMRMENGAQCVVQSNFNIPDEASKWRVEFFGTKGRLLGDTMIGQIDGGKLNAVFIDKNVAYSA
;
A
#
# COMPACT_ATOMS: atom_id res chain seq x y z
N MET A 1 -11.87 -22.83 -13.89
CA MET A 1 -11.36 -22.48 -12.56
C MET A 1 -12.51 -21.85 -11.78
N LYS A 2 -12.80 -22.29 -10.56
CA LYS A 2 -13.86 -21.68 -9.72
C LYS A 2 -13.44 -20.25 -9.40
N LYS A 3 -14.34 -19.28 -9.63
CA LYS A 3 -14.07 -17.87 -9.28
C LYS A 3 -14.24 -17.67 -7.79
N LEU A 4 -13.38 -16.86 -7.20
CA LEU A 4 -13.53 -16.34 -5.84
C LEU A 4 -14.58 -15.22 -5.85
N ARG A 5 -15.58 -15.34 -4.97
CA ARG A 5 -16.74 -14.46 -4.91
C ARG A 5 -16.47 -13.35 -3.87
N TRP A 6 -16.39 -12.11 -4.35
CA TRP A 6 -15.95 -10.97 -3.54
C TRP A 6 -17.11 -10.12 -3.05
N GLY A 7 -17.02 -9.70 -1.78
CA GLY A 7 -17.72 -8.56 -1.22
C GLY A 7 -16.76 -7.37 -1.06
N VAL A 8 -17.26 -6.15 -1.18
CA VAL A 8 -16.46 -4.92 -0.97
C VAL A 8 -17.07 -4.12 0.16
N ILE A 9 -16.30 -3.84 1.22
CA ILE A 9 -16.67 -3.01 2.37
C ILE A 9 -15.95 -1.67 2.22
N GLY A 10 -16.71 -0.56 2.10
CA GLY A 10 -16.21 0.75 1.71
C GLY A 10 -16.14 0.90 0.19
N ALA A 11 -17.30 0.90 -0.47
CA ALA A 11 -17.43 0.88 -1.93
C ALA A 11 -17.15 2.22 -2.62
N GLY A 12 -16.52 3.18 -1.92
CA GLY A 12 -16.10 4.47 -2.46
C GLY A 12 -14.61 4.54 -2.76
N GLY A 13 -14.08 5.73 -2.87
CA GLY A 13 -12.66 6.04 -2.88
C GLY A 13 -11.80 5.15 -3.78
N ILE A 14 -10.84 4.45 -3.16
CA ILE A 14 -9.90 3.58 -3.87
C ILE A 14 -10.58 2.35 -4.47
N ALA A 15 -11.62 1.81 -3.81
CA ALA A 15 -12.37 0.68 -4.31
C ALA A 15 -12.97 0.98 -5.69
N ASP A 16 -13.67 2.11 -5.82
CA ASP A 16 -14.29 2.54 -7.10
C ASP A 16 -13.25 2.91 -8.16
N ARG A 17 -12.17 3.61 -7.78
CA ARG A 17 -11.20 4.11 -8.75
C ARG A 17 -10.23 3.06 -9.26
N ARG A 18 -9.90 2.03 -8.47
CA ARG A 18 -8.81 1.09 -8.77
C ARG A 18 -9.17 -0.37 -8.54
N THR A 19 -9.59 -0.75 -7.33
CA THR A 19 -9.63 -2.16 -6.97
C THR A 19 -10.77 -2.91 -7.63
N ILE A 20 -11.99 -2.35 -7.66
CA ILE A 20 -13.12 -2.98 -8.37
C ILE A 20 -12.84 -3.08 -9.88
N PRO A 21 -12.37 -2.01 -10.57
CA PRO A 21 -11.95 -2.14 -11.98
C PRO A 21 -10.92 -3.25 -12.21
N GLY A 22 -9.90 -3.36 -11.35
CA GLY A 22 -8.91 -4.43 -11.42
C GLY A 22 -9.52 -5.82 -11.17
N MET A 23 -10.42 -5.93 -10.21
CA MET A 23 -11.16 -7.16 -9.91
C MET A 23 -12.00 -7.63 -11.10
N MET A 24 -12.64 -6.70 -11.83
CA MET A 24 -13.43 -7.02 -13.04
C MET A 24 -12.58 -7.56 -14.19
N LEU A 25 -11.28 -7.25 -14.23
CA LEU A 25 -10.34 -7.79 -15.20
C LEU A 25 -9.78 -9.16 -14.80
N ALA A 26 -9.88 -9.52 -13.52
CA ALA A 26 -9.32 -10.78 -13.02
C ALA A 26 -10.20 -11.98 -13.42
N LYS A 27 -9.61 -12.97 -14.09
CA LYS A 27 -10.32 -14.16 -14.59
C LYS A 27 -10.89 -15.05 -13.48
N ASN A 28 -10.33 -14.95 -12.29
CA ASN A 28 -10.66 -15.79 -11.12
C ASN A 28 -11.47 -15.02 -10.04
N ALA A 29 -11.97 -13.82 -10.33
CA ALA A 29 -12.78 -13.03 -9.42
C ALA A 29 -14.21 -12.83 -9.96
N GLU A 30 -15.16 -12.68 -9.04
CA GLU A 30 -16.55 -12.28 -9.32
C GLU A 30 -17.00 -11.32 -8.21
N LEU A 31 -17.47 -10.14 -8.57
CA LEU A 31 -18.04 -9.19 -7.62
C LEU A 31 -19.49 -9.57 -7.31
N ILE A 32 -19.76 -9.98 -6.07
CA ILE A 32 -21.10 -10.37 -5.61
C ILE A 32 -21.80 -9.21 -4.94
N ALA A 33 -21.13 -8.53 -3.99
CA ALA A 33 -21.76 -7.54 -3.16
C ALA A 33 -20.87 -6.33 -2.91
N VAL A 34 -21.51 -5.17 -2.71
CA VAL A 34 -20.84 -3.95 -2.30
C VAL A 34 -21.55 -3.37 -1.07
N MET A 35 -20.77 -2.78 -0.18
CA MET A 35 -21.28 -2.14 1.05
C MET A 35 -20.65 -0.76 1.22
N ASP A 36 -21.46 0.21 1.56
CA ASP A 36 -21.07 1.53 2.05
C ASP A 36 -22.13 2.05 3.02
N ILE A 37 -21.78 2.90 3.96
CA ILE A 37 -22.75 3.53 4.86
C ILE A 37 -23.70 4.48 4.12
N ASN A 38 -23.31 4.95 2.95
CA ASN A 38 -24.12 5.79 2.07
C ASN A 38 -24.88 4.91 1.05
N ALA A 39 -26.19 4.81 1.22
CA ALA A 39 -27.04 4.01 0.34
C ALA A 39 -27.03 4.44 -1.14
N GLU A 40 -26.89 5.73 -1.43
CA GLU A 40 -26.77 6.22 -2.81
C GLU A 40 -25.46 5.74 -3.45
N GLN A 41 -24.36 5.78 -2.69
CA GLN A 41 -23.07 5.26 -3.15
C GLN A 41 -23.13 3.74 -3.39
N VAL A 42 -23.81 2.99 -2.51
CA VAL A 42 -24.02 1.54 -2.69
C VAL A 42 -24.72 1.28 -4.02
N GLU A 43 -25.85 1.93 -4.27
CA GLU A 43 -26.63 1.71 -5.49
C GLU A 43 -25.86 2.14 -6.75
N LYS A 44 -25.16 3.28 -6.70
CA LYS A 44 -24.27 3.74 -7.79
C LYS A 44 -23.22 2.71 -8.16
N ILE A 45 -22.50 2.17 -7.16
CA ILE A 45 -21.42 1.21 -7.41
C ILE A 45 -21.95 -0.15 -7.82
N ARG A 46 -23.05 -0.58 -7.20
CA ARG A 46 -23.76 -1.81 -7.57
C ARG A 46 -24.15 -1.81 -9.05
N GLN A 47 -24.78 -0.74 -9.53
CA GLN A 47 -25.17 -0.59 -10.94
C GLN A 47 -23.96 -0.48 -11.86
N LYS A 48 -22.98 0.36 -11.49
CA LYS A 48 -21.79 0.61 -12.32
C LYS A 48 -21.00 -0.66 -12.63
N TYR A 49 -20.88 -1.59 -11.67
CA TYR A 49 -20.09 -2.80 -11.81
C TYR A 49 -20.89 -4.09 -11.88
N GLY A 50 -22.20 -4.00 -11.84
CA GLY A 50 -23.08 -5.16 -11.95
C GLY A 50 -23.04 -6.09 -10.74
N ALA A 51 -22.75 -5.57 -9.53
CA ALA A 51 -22.80 -6.38 -8.31
C ALA A 51 -24.25 -6.84 -8.05
N LYS A 52 -24.39 -8.10 -7.63
CA LYS A 52 -25.73 -8.70 -7.43
C LYS A 52 -26.49 -8.04 -6.29
N ARG A 53 -25.75 -7.65 -5.23
CA ARG A 53 -26.34 -7.08 -4.01
C ARG A 53 -25.60 -5.85 -3.51
N GLY A 54 -26.34 -4.99 -2.81
CA GLY A 54 -25.83 -3.81 -2.13
C GLY A 54 -26.30 -3.80 -0.68
N TYR A 55 -25.44 -3.42 0.25
CA TYR A 55 -25.70 -3.39 1.68
C TYR A 55 -25.26 -2.05 2.27
N THR A 56 -25.91 -1.65 3.38
CA THR A 56 -25.51 -0.46 4.14
C THR A 56 -24.92 -0.82 5.51
N LYS A 57 -24.88 -2.11 5.85
CA LYS A 57 -24.26 -2.64 7.06
C LYS A 57 -23.27 -3.73 6.68
N GLU A 58 -22.13 -3.74 7.35
CA GLU A 58 -21.05 -4.70 7.09
C GLU A 58 -21.48 -6.14 7.47
N GLU A 59 -22.27 -6.29 8.54
CA GLU A 59 -22.76 -7.60 8.99
C GLU A 59 -23.66 -8.26 7.94
N ASP A 60 -24.51 -7.48 7.25
CA ASP A 60 -25.40 -8.00 6.22
C ASP A 60 -24.63 -8.54 5.01
N LEU A 61 -23.56 -7.83 4.60
CA LEU A 61 -22.66 -8.31 3.54
C LEU A 61 -21.90 -9.54 3.98
N LEU A 62 -21.38 -9.57 5.22
CA LEU A 62 -20.60 -10.68 5.74
C LEU A 62 -21.46 -11.95 5.94
N ALA A 63 -22.73 -11.79 6.27
CA ALA A 63 -23.68 -12.90 6.39
C ALA A 63 -24.10 -13.51 5.03
N ASP A 64 -23.77 -12.86 3.91
CA ASP A 64 -24.11 -13.35 2.57
C ASP A 64 -23.37 -14.66 2.25
N PRO A 65 -24.06 -15.78 2.01
CA PRO A 65 -23.44 -17.09 1.75
C PRO A 65 -22.79 -17.16 0.35
N GLU A 66 -23.08 -16.21 -0.55
CA GLU A 66 -22.42 -16.17 -1.86
C GLU A 66 -21.11 -15.36 -1.82
N VAL A 67 -20.74 -14.73 -0.71
CA VAL A 67 -19.46 -14.04 -0.53
C VAL A 67 -18.45 -15.00 0.08
N ASP A 68 -17.33 -15.27 -0.60
CA ASP A 68 -16.22 -16.09 -0.12
C ASP A 68 -15.14 -15.23 0.58
N ALA A 69 -14.87 -14.05 0.03
CA ALA A 69 -13.82 -13.15 0.49
C ALA A 69 -14.28 -11.69 0.45
N VAL A 70 -13.70 -10.86 1.29
CA VAL A 70 -14.00 -9.44 1.33
C VAL A 70 -12.77 -8.59 1.06
N TYR A 71 -12.99 -7.47 0.34
CA TYR A 71 -12.04 -6.37 0.24
C TYR A 71 -12.50 -5.23 1.15
N ILE A 72 -11.65 -4.85 2.11
CA ILE A 72 -11.91 -3.78 3.06
C ILE A 72 -11.15 -2.53 2.64
N ALA A 73 -11.88 -1.46 2.32
CA ALA A 73 -11.34 -0.19 1.80
C ALA A 73 -11.90 1.04 2.55
N THR A 74 -12.12 0.88 3.81
CA THR A 74 -12.60 1.92 4.74
C THR A 74 -11.44 2.76 5.30
N PRO A 75 -11.69 3.81 6.10
CA PRO A 75 -10.64 4.47 6.86
C PRO A 75 -9.93 3.49 7.81
N ILE A 76 -8.60 3.65 7.95
CA ILE A 76 -7.72 2.73 8.71
C ILE A 76 -8.20 2.45 10.14
N VAL A 77 -8.80 3.42 10.81
CA VAL A 77 -9.34 3.28 12.18
C VAL A 77 -10.39 2.17 12.30
N LEU A 78 -10.99 1.74 11.19
CA LEU A 78 -11.99 0.68 11.15
C LEU A 78 -11.40 -0.69 10.77
N HIS A 79 -10.19 -0.72 10.25
CA HIS A 79 -9.59 -1.90 9.63
C HIS A 79 -9.54 -3.10 10.58
N ALA A 80 -8.98 -2.93 11.76
CA ALA A 80 -8.82 -4.03 12.72
C ALA A 80 -10.16 -4.63 13.16
N LYS A 81 -11.14 -3.76 13.47
CA LYS A 81 -12.49 -4.20 13.84
C LYS A 81 -13.14 -4.98 12.70
N GLN A 82 -13.10 -4.43 11.49
CA GLN A 82 -13.75 -5.04 10.31
C GLN A 82 -13.07 -6.33 9.87
N ALA A 83 -11.73 -6.41 9.99
CA ALA A 83 -11.01 -7.65 9.71
C ALA A 83 -11.38 -8.77 10.70
N LYS A 84 -11.41 -8.47 12.00
CA LYS A 84 -11.86 -9.45 13.02
C LYS A 84 -13.30 -9.88 12.80
N LEU A 85 -14.20 -8.94 12.47
CA LEU A 85 -15.59 -9.25 12.15
C LEU A 85 -15.71 -10.15 10.90
N ALA A 86 -14.98 -9.83 9.83
CA ALA A 86 -14.95 -10.68 8.62
C ALA A 86 -14.46 -12.10 8.91
N ALA A 87 -13.45 -12.23 9.80
CA ALA A 87 -12.94 -13.52 10.24
C ALA A 87 -13.98 -14.32 11.05
N ASP A 88 -14.83 -13.65 11.86
CA ASP A 88 -15.94 -14.30 12.56
C ASP A 88 -16.98 -14.91 11.61
N TYR A 89 -17.17 -14.31 10.45
CA TYR A 89 -18.02 -14.84 9.39
C TYR A 89 -17.29 -15.80 8.44
N GLY A 90 -16.04 -16.17 8.75
CA GLY A 90 -15.24 -17.11 7.95
C GLY A 90 -14.88 -16.59 6.55
N LYS A 91 -14.79 -15.27 6.37
CA LYS A 91 -14.43 -14.68 5.07
C LYS A 91 -12.94 -14.45 4.98
N ASP A 92 -12.31 -14.85 3.86
CA ASP A 92 -10.96 -14.42 3.53
C ASP A 92 -10.90 -12.91 3.28
N ILE A 93 -9.76 -12.26 3.58
CA ILE A 93 -9.67 -10.81 3.69
C ILE A 93 -8.54 -10.27 2.81
N LEU A 94 -8.86 -9.34 1.92
CA LEU A 94 -7.93 -8.38 1.37
C LEU A 94 -8.25 -7.01 1.99
N ILE A 95 -7.29 -6.38 2.66
CA ILE A 95 -7.52 -5.12 3.35
C ILE A 95 -6.58 -4.03 2.83
N GLU A 96 -7.06 -2.80 2.71
CA GLU A 96 -6.21 -1.67 2.33
C GLU A 96 -5.08 -1.45 3.34
N LYS A 97 -4.00 -0.92 2.82
CA LYS A 97 -2.87 -0.49 3.66
C LYS A 97 -3.18 0.86 4.36
N PRO A 98 -2.58 1.12 5.53
CA PRO A 98 -1.92 0.16 6.39
C PRO A 98 -2.92 -0.80 7.03
N LEU A 99 -2.43 -1.98 7.44
CA LEU A 99 -3.28 -3.05 8.01
C LEU A 99 -4.07 -2.59 9.23
N ALA A 100 -3.44 -1.79 10.09
CA ALA A 100 -3.98 -1.31 11.37
C ALA A 100 -3.34 0.03 11.76
N MET A 101 -3.85 0.65 12.84
CA MET A 101 -3.35 1.91 13.37
C MET A 101 -1.99 1.77 14.06
N THR A 102 -1.71 0.62 14.66
CA THR A 102 -0.46 0.30 15.35
C THR A 102 0.04 -1.09 14.98
N SER A 103 1.32 -1.38 15.26
CA SER A 103 1.90 -2.71 15.06
C SER A 103 1.23 -3.76 15.93
N ASP A 104 0.93 -3.43 17.18
CA ASP A 104 0.30 -4.36 18.12
C ASP A 104 -1.11 -4.72 17.67
N GLU A 105 -1.90 -3.73 17.25
CA GLU A 105 -3.23 -3.96 16.66
C GLU A 105 -3.14 -4.81 15.40
N GLY A 106 -2.14 -4.57 14.54
CA GLY A 106 -1.89 -5.37 13.34
C GLY A 106 -1.55 -6.82 13.67
N GLN A 107 -0.70 -7.03 14.66
CA GLN A 107 -0.33 -8.38 15.12
C GLN A 107 -1.55 -9.13 15.68
N GLU A 108 -2.35 -8.47 16.52
CA GLU A 108 -3.60 -9.04 17.04
C GLU A 108 -4.58 -9.47 15.92
N VAL A 109 -4.69 -8.64 14.86
CA VAL A 109 -5.55 -8.97 13.70
C VAL A 109 -5.04 -10.20 12.98
N ILE A 110 -3.73 -10.32 12.75
CA ILE A 110 -3.13 -11.47 12.08
C ILE A 110 -3.39 -12.76 12.90
N GLU A 111 -3.06 -12.74 14.20
CA GLU A 111 -3.26 -13.86 15.10
C GLU A 111 -4.73 -14.27 15.19
N TYR A 112 -5.65 -13.30 15.23
CA TYR A 112 -7.08 -13.57 15.23
C TYR A 112 -7.55 -14.26 13.94
N CYS A 113 -7.13 -13.79 12.78
CA CYS A 113 -7.44 -14.40 11.49
C CYS A 113 -6.87 -15.83 11.39
N GLU A 114 -5.65 -16.05 11.84
CA GLU A 114 -5.02 -17.37 11.88
C GLU A 114 -5.81 -18.33 12.77
N HIS A 115 -6.21 -17.89 13.98
CA HIS A 115 -7.05 -18.69 14.88
C HIS A 115 -8.42 -19.06 14.28
N LYS A 116 -9.01 -18.15 13.49
CA LYS A 116 -10.27 -18.40 12.77
C LYS A 116 -10.08 -19.22 11.49
N GLY A 117 -8.84 -19.48 11.06
CA GLY A 117 -8.52 -20.23 9.84
C GLY A 117 -8.82 -19.46 8.55
N VAL A 118 -8.90 -18.13 8.59
CA VAL A 118 -9.09 -17.27 7.42
C VAL A 118 -7.78 -16.63 6.98
N LYS A 119 -7.65 -16.37 5.68
CA LYS A 119 -6.50 -15.70 5.12
C LYS A 119 -6.69 -14.18 5.13
N ILE A 120 -5.64 -13.46 5.52
CA ILE A 120 -5.61 -12.00 5.42
C ILE A 120 -4.39 -11.55 4.63
N ALA A 121 -4.58 -10.54 3.76
CA ALA A 121 -3.51 -9.90 3.00
C ALA A 121 -3.72 -8.39 2.95
N ALA A 122 -2.64 -7.62 3.16
CA ALA A 122 -2.66 -6.17 2.97
C ALA A 122 -2.47 -5.78 1.50
N GLY A 123 -3.15 -4.73 1.07
CA GLY A 123 -3.23 -4.26 -0.32
C GLY A 123 -1.98 -3.50 -0.80
N PHE A 124 -0.79 -4.09 -0.70
CA PHE A 124 0.44 -3.51 -1.24
C PHE A 124 0.54 -3.73 -2.77
N MET A 125 -0.30 -3.05 -3.52
CA MET A 125 -0.44 -3.23 -4.97
C MET A 125 0.82 -2.91 -5.77
N MET A 126 1.71 -2.04 -5.27
CA MET A 126 2.95 -1.65 -5.97
C MET A 126 3.90 -2.83 -6.19
N ARG A 127 3.82 -3.90 -5.39
CA ARG A 127 4.59 -5.14 -5.57
C ARG A 127 4.38 -5.78 -6.97
N PHE A 128 3.23 -5.52 -7.60
CA PHE A 128 2.82 -6.12 -8.87
C PHE A 128 3.15 -5.23 -10.08
N GLY A 129 3.75 -4.06 -9.87
CA GLY A 129 4.22 -3.22 -10.97
C GLY A 129 5.31 -3.93 -11.80
N SER A 130 5.24 -3.82 -13.12
CA SER A 130 6.13 -4.53 -14.05
C SER A 130 7.61 -4.22 -13.81
N HIS A 131 7.93 -2.95 -13.54
CA HIS A 131 9.28 -2.51 -13.24
C HIS A 131 9.75 -2.96 -11.84
N VAL A 132 8.85 -2.98 -10.85
CA VAL A 132 9.15 -3.49 -9.49
C VAL A 132 9.53 -4.97 -9.56
N MET A 133 8.75 -5.77 -10.30
CA MET A 133 9.06 -7.19 -10.51
C MET A 133 10.37 -7.38 -11.27
N SER A 134 10.67 -6.51 -12.24
CA SER A 134 11.94 -6.53 -12.98
C SER A 134 13.14 -6.20 -12.10
N MET A 135 13.02 -5.20 -11.20
CA MET A 135 14.05 -4.85 -10.22
C MET A 135 14.30 -6.00 -9.25
N LYS A 136 13.23 -6.58 -8.68
CA LYS A 136 13.32 -7.76 -7.81
C LYS A 136 14.06 -8.90 -8.48
N LYS A 137 13.70 -9.22 -9.72
CA LYS A 137 14.36 -10.26 -10.51
C LYS A 137 15.84 -9.96 -10.72
N ALA A 138 16.19 -8.74 -11.12
CA ALA A 138 17.57 -8.34 -11.37
C ALA A 138 18.44 -8.45 -10.11
N ILE A 139 17.91 -8.07 -8.93
CA ILE A 139 18.62 -8.21 -7.65
C ILE A 139 18.75 -9.70 -7.28
N ALA A 140 17.69 -10.48 -7.38
CA ALA A 140 17.73 -11.91 -7.08
C ALA A 140 18.70 -12.69 -7.98
N GLU A 141 18.87 -12.27 -9.24
CA GLU A 141 19.86 -12.81 -10.19
C GLU A 141 21.28 -12.27 -9.95
N GLY A 142 21.51 -11.42 -8.94
CA GLY A 142 22.81 -10.84 -8.62
C GLY A 142 23.37 -9.85 -9.64
N LYS A 143 22.53 -9.30 -10.54
CA LYS A 143 22.99 -8.44 -11.65
C LYS A 143 23.67 -7.16 -11.20
N ILE A 144 23.30 -6.62 -10.03
CA ILE A 144 23.97 -5.46 -9.44
C ILE A 144 24.92 -5.82 -8.28
N GLY A 145 25.20 -7.13 -8.09
CA GLY A 145 26.01 -7.64 -6.98
C GLY A 145 25.29 -7.48 -5.64
N THR A 146 26.06 -7.26 -4.57
CA THR A 146 25.52 -7.01 -3.23
C THR A 146 24.92 -5.61 -3.19
N VAL A 147 23.64 -5.50 -2.80
CA VAL A 147 22.99 -4.20 -2.55
C VAL A 147 23.68 -3.52 -1.37
N VAL A 148 24.09 -2.27 -1.55
CA VAL A 148 24.80 -1.47 -0.53
C VAL A 148 23.98 -0.26 -0.06
N SER A 149 23.12 0.29 -0.92
CA SER A 149 22.21 1.37 -0.54
C SER A 149 20.96 1.41 -1.40
N GLY A 150 19.92 2.06 -0.89
CA GLY A 150 18.67 2.32 -1.60
C GLY A 150 18.09 3.68 -1.26
N TYR A 151 17.30 4.22 -2.17
CA TYR A 151 16.58 5.47 -1.98
C TYR A 151 15.19 5.35 -2.57
N SER A 152 14.18 5.88 -1.87
CA SER A 152 12.85 6.04 -2.43
C SER A 152 12.27 7.41 -2.07
N GLN A 153 11.55 8.00 -3.01
CA GLN A 153 10.76 9.19 -2.80
C GLN A 153 9.35 8.96 -3.33
N PHE A 154 8.36 9.18 -2.48
CA PHE A 154 6.95 9.14 -2.84
C PHE A 154 6.22 10.32 -2.22
N THR A 155 5.64 11.18 -3.06
CA THR A 155 5.07 12.46 -2.65
C THR A 155 3.70 12.68 -3.27
N LEU A 156 2.87 13.46 -2.58
CA LEU A 156 1.58 13.95 -3.04
C LEU A 156 1.43 15.42 -2.67
N TRP A 157 0.59 16.13 -3.40
CA TRP A 157 0.09 17.42 -2.98
C TRP A 157 -1.24 17.23 -2.24
N LEU A 158 -1.22 17.36 -0.93
CA LEU A 158 -2.40 17.15 -0.06
C LEU A 158 -2.61 18.34 0.89
N PRO A 159 -2.98 19.53 0.37
CA PRO A 159 -3.25 20.69 1.20
C PRO A 159 -4.44 20.44 2.14
N TYR A 160 -4.59 21.31 3.14
CA TYR A 160 -5.71 21.19 4.07
C TYR A 160 -7.07 21.19 3.34
N GLU A 161 -7.88 20.18 3.67
CA GLU A 161 -9.23 20.00 3.16
C GLU A 161 -10.16 19.62 4.32
N PRO A 162 -11.20 20.43 4.63
CA PRO A 162 -12.13 20.13 5.70
C PRO A 162 -12.76 18.74 5.56
N GLY A 163 -12.66 17.93 6.60
CA GLY A 163 -13.25 16.60 6.64
C GLY A 163 -12.38 15.48 6.03
N ASN A 164 -11.22 15.79 5.47
CA ASN A 164 -10.30 14.78 4.97
C ASN A 164 -9.69 13.99 6.14
N TRP A 165 -10.09 12.73 6.26
CA TRP A 165 -9.69 11.86 7.37
C TRP A 165 -8.17 11.60 7.45
N ARG A 166 -7.46 11.67 6.30
CA ARG A 166 -5.99 11.50 6.23
C ARG A 166 -5.22 12.59 6.95
N GLN A 167 -5.86 13.73 7.19
CA GLN A 167 -5.28 14.89 7.86
C GLN A 167 -5.58 14.92 9.36
N CYS A 168 -6.26 13.88 9.87
CA CYS A 168 -6.64 13.74 11.26
C CYS A 168 -5.94 12.52 11.87
N LYS A 169 -5.02 12.72 12.81
CA LYS A 169 -4.21 11.68 13.45
C LYS A 169 -5.05 10.58 14.09
N ALA A 170 -6.16 10.97 14.75
CA ALA A 170 -7.06 10.01 15.39
C ALA A 170 -7.75 9.06 14.38
N LYS A 171 -7.83 9.42 13.09
CA LYS A 171 -8.45 8.62 12.03
C LYS A 171 -7.44 7.92 11.12
N ALA A 172 -6.26 8.54 10.93
CA ALA A 172 -5.25 8.09 9.99
C ALA A 172 -4.01 7.46 10.66
N GLY A 173 -3.82 7.65 11.98
CA GLY A 173 -2.64 7.18 12.70
C GLY A 173 -1.39 8.05 12.50
N GLY A 174 -1.28 8.73 11.38
CA GLY A 174 -0.19 9.61 10.96
C GLY A 174 -0.46 10.16 9.58
N GLY A 175 0.48 10.94 9.05
CA GLY A 175 0.38 11.61 7.75
C GLY A 175 1.13 10.89 6.63
N ALA A 176 2.11 11.61 6.04
CA ALA A 176 2.89 11.12 4.90
C ALA A 176 3.60 9.78 5.19
N MET A 177 4.05 9.56 6.43
CA MET A 177 4.67 8.30 6.83
C MET A 177 3.66 7.15 6.74
N MET A 178 2.49 7.28 7.35
CA MET A 178 1.48 6.22 7.41
C MET A 178 0.80 5.97 6.06
N ASP A 179 0.64 6.99 5.23
CA ASP A 179 -0.03 6.83 3.94
C ASP A 179 0.92 6.45 2.80
N LEU A 180 2.12 7.04 2.75
CA LEU A 180 3.07 6.88 1.65
C LEU A 180 4.28 6.01 1.99
N SER A 181 4.95 6.26 3.14
CA SER A 181 6.19 5.53 3.45
C SER A 181 5.96 4.03 3.62
N VAL A 182 4.78 3.60 4.08
CA VAL A 182 4.43 2.18 4.19
C VAL A 182 4.57 1.45 2.85
N HIS A 183 4.22 2.09 1.73
CA HIS A 183 4.40 1.53 0.39
C HIS A 183 5.87 1.38 0.02
N THR A 184 6.67 2.39 0.31
CA THR A 184 8.07 2.42 -0.11
C THR A 184 8.95 1.58 0.80
N ILE A 185 8.65 1.49 2.09
CA ILE A 185 9.29 0.52 3.01
C ILE A 185 9.00 -0.91 2.53
N ASP A 186 7.73 -1.20 2.24
CA ASP A 186 7.33 -2.48 1.66
C ASP A 186 8.08 -2.82 0.38
N LEU A 187 8.24 -1.85 -0.53
CA LEU A 187 9.00 -2.04 -1.76
C LEU A 187 10.49 -2.29 -1.50
N MET A 188 11.11 -1.61 -0.52
CA MET A 188 12.50 -1.85 -0.16
C MET A 188 12.73 -3.29 0.28
N GLU A 189 11.89 -3.82 1.18
CA GLU A 189 11.95 -5.22 1.60
C GLU A 189 11.60 -6.17 0.45
N TYR A 190 10.52 -5.90 -0.29
CA TYR A 190 10.04 -6.79 -1.34
C TYR A 190 11.03 -6.94 -2.50
N ILE A 191 11.62 -5.84 -2.96
CA ILE A 191 12.55 -5.83 -4.10
C ILE A 191 13.88 -6.48 -3.72
N THR A 192 14.39 -6.15 -2.53
CA THR A 192 15.69 -6.68 -2.08
C THR A 192 15.59 -8.10 -1.54
N GLY A 193 14.43 -8.52 -1.06
CA GLY A 193 14.24 -9.77 -0.33
C GLY A 193 14.83 -9.75 1.09
N MET A 194 15.24 -8.58 1.60
CA MET A 194 15.84 -8.37 2.92
C MET A 194 14.88 -7.68 3.86
N ARG A 195 15.02 -7.91 5.17
CA ARG A 195 14.25 -7.23 6.20
C ARG A 195 14.96 -5.96 6.68
N VAL A 196 14.17 -4.98 7.11
CA VAL A 196 14.68 -3.82 7.86
C VAL A 196 14.96 -4.26 9.29
N THR A 197 16.13 -3.91 9.82
CA THR A 197 16.57 -4.27 11.18
C THR A 197 16.66 -3.09 12.13
N GLU A 198 16.90 -1.88 11.61
CA GLU A 198 16.97 -0.66 12.39
C GLU A 198 16.38 0.50 11.60
N VAL A 199 15.77 1.45 12.31
CA VAL A 199 15.20 2.67 11.72
C VAL A 199 15.50 3.91 12.57
N ALA A 200 15.67 5.05 11.90
CA ALA A 200 15.65 6.38 12.48
C ALA A 200 14.79 7.28 11.58
N SER A 201 14.00 8.16 12.15
CA SER A 201 13.12 9.03 11.35
C SER A 201 13.04 10.45 11.86
N MET A 202 12.79 11.37 10.94
CA MET A 202 12.42 12.75 11.19
C MET A 202 11.05 13.01 10.55
N ASN A 203 10.08 13.44 11.34
CA ASN A 203 8.70 13.66 10.90
C ASN A 203 8.27 15.04 11.35
N GLU A 204 7.85 15.89 10.40
CA GLU A 204 7.54 17.28 10.65
C GLU A 204 6.26 17.71 9.93
N LYS A 205 5.61 18.73 10.45
CA LYS A 205 4.56 19.48 9.78
C LYS A 205 5.13 20.84 9.35
N ILE A 206 5.45 20.98 8.07
CA ILE A 206 6.21 22.13 7.55
C ILE A 206 5.31 23.10 6.79
N ALA A 207 4.50 22.61 5.87
CA ALA A 207 3.79 23.44 4.90
C ALA A 207 2.34 23.74 5.29
N PHE A 208 1.71 22.91 6.10
CA PHE A 208 0.28 23.03 6.45
C PHE A 208 0.10 23.29 7.95
N PRO A 209 0.21 24.56 8.40
CA PRO A 209 0.21 24.91 9.83
C PRO A 209 -1.18 24.87 10.49
N GLU A 210 -2.27 24.69 9.73
CA GLU A 210 -3.64 24.69 10.22
C GLU A 210 -3.80 23.68 11.39
N PRO A 211 -4.43 24.07 12.50
CA PRO A 211 -4.59 23.19 13.67
C PRO A 211 -5.33 21.89 13.37
N GLN A 212 -6.23 21.91 12.37
CA GLN A 212 -7.00 20.75 11.94
C GLN A 212 -6.21 19.75 11.10
N TYR A 213 -5.03 20.16 10.59
CA TYR A 213 -4.06 19.30 9.96
C TYR A 213 -3.08 18.82 11.02
N ASP A 214 -3.42 17.75 11.75
CA ASP A 214 -2.69 17.32 12.96
C ASP A 214 -1.73 16.13 12.73
N VAL A 215 -1.40 15.86 11.46
CA VAL A 215 -0.44 14.83 11.05
C VAL A 215 0.82 15.46 10.43
N GLU A 216 1.89 14.69 10.33
CA GLU A 216 3.09 15.14 9.61
C GLU A 216 2.85 15.20 8.09
N ASP A 217 3.35 16.25 7.44
CA ASP A 217 3.33 16.41 5.99
C ASP A 217 4.67 16.05 5.33
N THR A 218 5.70 15.84 6.14
CA THR A 218 7.07 15.51 5.72
C THR A 218 7.63 14.40 6.59
N SER A 219 8.17 13.36 5.97
CA SER A 219 8.82 12.24 6.65
C SER A 219 10.08 11.81 5.92
N THR A 220 11.17 11.65 6.64
CA THR A 220 12.41 11.03 6.16
C THR A 220 12.79 9.90 7.10
N ILE A 221 12.99 8.70 6.55
CA ILE A 221 13.31 7.49 7.29
C ILE A 221 14.64 6.95 6.78
N LEU A 222 15.59 6.74 7.68
CA LEU A 222 16.82 6.01 7.45
C LEU A 222 16.63 4.59 7.96
N MET A 223 16.97 3.60 7.15
CA MET A 223 16.81 2.17 7.44
C MET A 223 18.12 1.42 7.26
N ARG A 224 18.38 0.44 8.14
CA ARG A 224 19.41 -0.58 7.96
C ARG A 224 18.75 -1.89 7.55
N MET A 225 19.23 -2.49 6.47
CA MET A 225 18.78 -3.80 6.00
C MET A 225 19.61 -4.91 6.65
N GLU A 226 19.15 -6.16 6.61
CA GLU A 226 19.81 -7.34 7.21
C GLU A 226 21.29 -7.51 6.83
N ASN A 227 21.64 -7.16 5.59
CA ASN A 227 23.03 -7.24 5.11
C ASN A 227 23.88 -5.99 5.46
N GLY A 228 23.33 -5.03 6.22
CA GLY A 228 23.98 -3.77 6.56
C GLY A 228 23.79 -2.64 5.54
N ALA A 229 23.12 -2.87 4.40
CA ALA A 229 22.82 -1.83 3.42
C ALA A 229 21.97 -0.72 4.06
N GLN A 230 22.22 0.53 3.65
CA GLN A 230 21.53 1.71 4.16
C GLN A 230 20.53 2.21 3.12
N CYS A 231 19.27 2.34 3.52
CA CYS A 231 18.21 2.83 2.65
C CYS A 231 17.56 4.07 3.25
N VAL A 232 17.13 4.98 2.37
CA VAL A 232 16.40 6.19 2.75
C VAL A 232 15.04 6.19 2.06
N VAL A 233 14.01 6.45 2.84
CA VAL A 233 12.64 6.67 2.35
C VAL A 233 12.24 8.10 2.69
N GLN A 234 11.79 8.86 1.69
CA GLN A 234 11.25 10.20 1.84
C GLN A 234 9.82 10.25 1.34
N SER A 235 8.92 10.78 2.15
CA SER A 235 7.50 10.93 1.81
C SER A 235 6.97 12.28 2.24
N ASN A 236 6.21 12.92 1.33
CA ASN A 236 5.72 14.28 1.54
C ASN A 236 4.28 14.42 1.05
N PHE A 237 3.48 15.20 1.79
CA PHE A 237 2.17 15.67 1.36
C PHE A 237 2.19 17.12 0.85
N ASN A 238 3.36 17.73 0.78
CA ASN A 238 3.58 19.15 0.54
C ASN A 238 4.43 19.46 -0.69
N ILE A 239 4.65 18.47 -1.56
CA ILE A 239 5.33 18.64 -2.85
C ILE A 239 4.28 18.51 -3.96
N PRO A 240 4.10 19.54 -4.83
CA PRO A 240 3.19 19.47 -5.97
C PRO A 240 3.46 18.27 -6.87
N ASP A 241 2.41 17.66 -7.41
CA ASP A 241 2.52 16.42 -8.21
C ASP A 241 3.40 16.61 -9.45
N GLU A 242 3.40 17.79 -10.07
CA GLU A 242 4.26 18.14 -11.22
C GLU A 242 5.74 18.22 -10.85
N ALA A 243 6.06 18.50 -9.58
CA ALA A 243 7.43 18.52 -9.06
C ALA A 243 7.91 17.17 -8.52
N SER A 244 7.01 16.19 -8.44
CA SER A 244 7.26 14.87 -7.86
C SER A 244 8.03 13.97 -8.80
N LYS A 245 8.82 13.05 -8.24
CA LYS A 245 9.58 12.09 -9.05
C LYS A 245 9.23 10.63 -8.76
N TRP A 246 8.46 10.30 -7.78
CA TRP A 246 7.99 8.96 -7.42
C TRP A 246 8.98 7.85 -7.78
N ARG A 247 10.15 7.88 -7.12
CA ARG A 247 11.28 7.04 -7.54
C ARG A 247 11.65 5.99 -6.50
N VAL A 248 12.24 4.91 -6.99
CA VAL A 248 12.95 3.93 -6.18
C VAL A 248 14.27 3.59 -6.85
N GLU A 249 15.36 3.51 -6.08
CA GLU A 249 16.70 3.32 -6.58
C GLU A 249 17.50 2.40 -5.67
N PHE A 250 18.30 1.51 -6.28
CA PHE A 250 19.22 0.64 -5.57
C PHE A 250 20.61 0.69 -6.20
N PHE A 251 21.62 0.77 -5.35
CA PHE A 251 23.03 0.67 -5.71
C PHE A 251 23.59 -0.63 -5.16
N GLY A 252 24.30 -1.33 -6.00
CA GLY A 252 25.01 -2.55 -5.63
C GLY A 252 26.48 -2.50 -6.06
N THR A 253 27.26 -3.48 -5.63
CA THR A 253 28.70 -3.55 -5.92
C THR A 253 29.04 -3.76 -7.40
N LYS A 254 28.04 -4.10 -8.24
CA LYS A 254 28.19 -4.34 -9.68
C LYS A 254 27.18 -3.57 -10.53
N GLY A 255 26.52 -2.54 -9.99
CA GLY A 255 25.60 -1.76 -10.79
C GLY A 255 24.54 -1.01 -10.01
N ARG A 256 23.58 -0.48 -10.74
CA ARG A 256 22.48 0.35 -10.22
C ARG A 256 21.18 0.04 -10.94
N LEU A 257 20.09 0.10 -10.21
CA LEU A 257 18.71 0.13 -10.74
C LEU A 257 18.05 1.43 -10.31
N LEU A 258 17.50 2.17 -11.26
CA LEU A 258 16.75 3.40 -11.03
C LEU A 258 15.37 3.28 -11.68
N GLY A 259 14.34 3.24 -10.86
CA GLY A 259 12.95 3.37 -11.27
C GLY A 259 12.46 4.81 -11.08
N ASP A 260 12.06 5.47 -12.17
CA ASP A 260 11.58 6.84 -12.16
C ASP A 260 10.11 6.85 -12.56
N THR A 261 9.27 7.52 -11.77
CA THR A 261 7.81 7.64 -11.94
C THR A 261 7.12 6.27 -12.05
N MET A 262 7.70 5.23 -11.42
CA MET A 262 7.22 3.86 -11.51
C MET A 262 6.47 3.36 -10.27
N ILE A 263 6.47 4.12 -9.19
CA ILE A 263 5.69 3.82 -7.99
C ILE A 263 4.39 4.63 -8.04
N GLY A 264 3.27 3.98 -7.73
CA GLY A 264 1.94 4.61 -7.82
C GLY A 264 0.84 3.58 -8.03
N GLN A 265 -0.35 4.07 -8.36
CA GLN A 265 -1.56 3.26 -8.58
C GLN A 265 -1.74 2.77 -10.02
N ILE A 266 -0.81 3.11 -10.92
CA ILE A 266 -0.84 2.75 -12.34
C ILE A 266 0.54 2.21 -12.70
N ASP A 267 0.58 1.11 -13.45
CA ASP A 267 1.84 0.60 -14.00
C ASP A 267 2.37 1.58 -15.06
N GLY A 268 3.67 1.86 -15.03
CA GLY A 268 4.29 2.81 -15.93
C GLY A 268 5.67 3.29 -15.44
N GLY A 269 6.09 4.47 -15.94
CA GLY A 269 7.38 5.05 -15.63
C GLY A 269 8.53 4.45 -16.46
N LYS A 270 9.75 4.57 -15.93
CA LYS A 270 10.97 4.10 -16.60
C LYS A 270 11.87 3.35 -15.61
N LEU A 271 12.42 2.24 -16.04
CA LEU A 271 13.47 1.52 -15.33
C LEU A 271 14.79 1.66 -16.08
N ASN A 272 15.77 2.31 -15.47
CA ASN A 272 17.14 2.41 -15.96
C ASN A 272 18.03 1.47 -15.14
N ALA A 273 18.83 0.66 -15.83
CA ALA A 273 19.78 -0.26 -15.21
C ALA A 273 21.18 -0.02 -15.75
N VAL A 274 22.16 -0.06 -14.85
CA VAL A 274 23.58 -0.07 -15.19
C VAL A 274 24.18 -1.31 -14.58
N PHE A 275 24.81 -2.14 -15.40
CA PHE A 275 25.52 -3.34 -14.98
C PHE A 275 27.00 -3.20 -15.32
N ILE A 276 27.88 -3.57 -14.40
CA ILE A 276 29.34 -3.42 -14.51
C ILE A 276 29.97 -4.79 -14.43
N ASP A 277 30.61 -5.22 -15.51
CA ASP A 277 31.30 -6.51 -15.56
C ASP A 277 32.69 -6.48 -14.88
N LYS A 278 33.35 -5.32 -14.89
CA LYS A 278 34.66 -5.13 -14.28
C LYS A 278 34.67 -3.85 -13.46
N ASN A 279 34.98 -3.98 -12.17
CA ASN A 279 35.20 -2.82 -11.31
C ASN A 279 36.51 -2.15 -11.68
N VAL A 280 36.47 -0.90 -12.06
CA VAL A 280 37.64 -0.04 -12.25
C VAL A 280 37.81 0.78 -10.96
N ALA A 281 38.96 0.75 -10.37
CA ALA A 281 39.27 1.57 -9.21
C ALA A 281 39.17 3.06 -9.58
N TYR A 282 38.81 3.89 -8.61
CA TYR A 282 38.81 5.34 -8.79
C TYR A 282 40.21 5.79 -9.22
N SER A 283 40.27 6.45 -10.36
CA SER A 283 41.49 7.15 -10.83
C SER A 283 41.15 8.66 -10.81
N ALA A 284 41.86 9.37 -9.94
CA ALA A 284 41.79 10.84 -9.90
C ALA A 284 42.43 11.44 -11.13
#